data_dd4cfbcb81af6be90ee31ac358223236
#
_entry.id   dd4cfbcb81af6be90ee31ac358223236
#
_cell.length_a   1.000
_cell.length_b   1.000
_cell.length_c   1.000
_cell.angle_alpha   90.00
_cell.angle_beta   90.00
_cell.angle_gamma   90.00
#
_symmetry.space_group_name_H-M   'P 1'
#
loop_
_entity.id
_entity.type
_entity.pdbx_description
1 polymer ?
#
loop_
_entity_poly.entity_id
_entity_poly.type
_entity_poly.pdbx_seq_one_letter_code
_entity_poly.pdbx_strand_id
1 'polypeptide(L)'
;MPENEQGALYLHQNILFGRAADEEKIACATLPYLFRLGITPQMRGYEILCRAVILYLLDGIQNSTHLSLLMTIAVERGTSLTSVERACAAAVRYAWNEGYMSADDENSDAITFREMPTVTQFIDRLAAAVRSKLGDEIKR
;
A
#
# COMPACT_ATOMS: atom_id res chain seq x y z
N MET A 1 22.96 9.41 31.24
CA MET A 1 22.37 10.62 31.76
C MET A 1 20.87 10.58 31.61
N PRO A 2 20.13 10.82 32.69
CA PRO A 2 18.68 10.72 32.63
C PRO A 2 18.04 11.61 31.57
N GLU A 3 18.59 12.80 31.41
CA GLU A 3 18.06 13.77 30.45
C GLU A 3 18.14 13.24 29.01
N ASN A 4 19.26 12.61 28.69
CA ASN A 4 19.44 12.06 27.35
C ASN A 4 18.49 10.88 27.09
N GLU A 5 18.27 10.05 28.11
CA GLU A 5 17.36 8.94 27.98
C GLU A 5 15.93 9.40 27.78
N GLN A 6 15.51 10.42 28.55
CA GLN A 6 14.18 10.97 28.43
C GLN A 6 13.98 11.65 27.08
N GLY A 7 14.99 12.37 26.61
CA GLY A 7 14.93 13.03 25.32
C GLY A 7 14.82 12.04 24.17
N ALA A 8 15.62 10.97 24.23
CA ALA A 8 15.59 9.94 23.21
C ALA A 8 14.22 9.24 23.17
N LEU A 9 13.67 8.94 24.36
CA LEU A 9 12.36 8.30 24.45
C LEU A 9 11.27 9.21 23.90
N TYR A 10 11.32 10.49 24.23
CA TYR A 10 10.34 11.47 23.74
C TYR A 10 10.38 11.58 22.21
N LEU A 11 11.58 11.65 21.64
CA LEU A 11 11.73 11.71 20.19
C LEU A 11 11.20 10.44 19.52
N HIS A 12 11.49 9.30 20.13
CA HIS A 12 11.00 8.02 19.60
C HIS A 12 9.48 7.99 19.58
N GLN A 13 8.84 8.43 20.65
CA GLN A 13 7.37 8.47 20.70
C GLN A 13 6.80 9.43 19.67
N ASN A 14 7.42 10.59 19.46
CA ASN A 14 6.97 11.54 18.45
C ASN A 14 7.08 10.98 17.05
N ILE A 15 8.17 10.26 16.77
CA ILE A 15 8.36 9.62 15.48
C ILE A 15 7.27 8.57 15.26
N LEU A 16 6.96 7.76 16.27
CA LEU A 16 5.91 6.75 16.17
C LEU A 16 4.54 7.36 15.92
N PHE A 17 4.21 8.45 16.62
CA PHE A 17 2.93 9.13 16.41
C PHE A 17 2.86 9.74 15.01
N GLY A 18 3.96 10.35 14.54
CA GLY A 18 4.00 10.91 13.19
C GLY A 18 3.83 9.85 12.14
N ARG A 19 4.49 8.69 12.32
CA ARG A 19 4.35 7.57 11.40
C ARG A 19 2.93 7.03 11.40
N ALA A 20 2.31 6.88 12.56
CA ALA A 20 0.94 6.40 12.65
C ALA A 20 -0.03 7.33 11.92
N ALA A 21 0.15 8.64 12.05
CA ALA A 21 -0.66 9.62 11.36
C ALA A 21 -0.48 9.52 9.84
N ASP A 22 0.75 9.34 9.37
CA ASP A 22 1.03 9.17 7.95
C ASP A 22 0.45 7.88 7.42
N GLU A 23 0.55 6.78 8.19
CA GLU A 23 -0.06 5.52 7.80
C GLU A 23 -1.56 5.66 7.60
N GLU A 24 -2.23 6.38 8.51
CA GLU A 24 -3.66 6.61 8.41
C GLU A 24 -4.01 7.44 7.18
N LYS A 25 -3.25 8.48 6.88
CA LYS A 25 -3.47 9.29 5.68
C LYS A 25 -3.34 8.47 4.42
N ILE A 26 -2.31 7.64 4.35
CA ILE A 26 -2.08 6.79 3.19
C ILE A 26 -3.21 5.77 3.05
N ALA A 27 -3.62 5.14 4.16
CA ALA A 27 -4.72 4.19 4.13
C ALA A 27 -6.00 4.86 3.63
N CYS A 28 -6.35 6.02 4.18
CA CYS A 28 -7.55 6.75 3.77
C CYS A 28 -7.52 7.12 2.30
N ALA A 29 -6.36 7.42 1.74
CA ALA A 29 -6.24 7.76 0.33
C ALA A 29 -6.26 6.50 -0.55
N THR A 30 -5.81 5.35 -0.02
CA THR A 30 -5.73 4.10 -0.78
C THR A 30 -7.09 3.42 -0.91
N LEU A 31 -7.89 3.43 0.16
CA LEU A 31 -9.14 2.68 0.20
C LEU A 31 -10.12 3.04 -0.92
N PRO A 32 -10.32 4.33 -1.28
CA PRO A 32 -11.21 4.65 -2.39
C PRO A 32 -10.78 4.03 -3.72
N TYR A 33 -9.46 3.92 -3.97
CA TYR A 33 -8.98 3.28 -5.18
C TYR A 33 -9.32 1.79 -5.20
N LEU A 34 -9.10 1.12 -4.06
CA LEU A 34 -9.45 -0.30 -3.95
C LEU A 34 -10.95 -0.51 -4.15
N PHE A 35 -11.75 0.37 -3.56
CA PHE A 35 -13.21 0.30 -3.72
C PHE A 35 -13.62 0.41 -5.18
N ARG A 36 -13.04 1.37 -5.91
CA ARG A 36 -13.35 1.54 -7.34
C ARG A 36 -12.97 0.33 -8.17
N LEU A 37 -11.97 -0.40 -7.73
CA LEU A 37 -11.51 -1.61 -8.42
C LEU A 37 -12.29 -2.85 -8.00
N GLY A 38 -13.29 -2.69 -7.14
CA GLY A 38 -14.08 -3.83 -6.67
C GLY A 38 -13.36 -4.69 -5.65
N ILE A 39 -12.24 -4.22 -5.13
CA ILE A 39 -11.49 -4.96 -4.11
C ILE A 39 -12.06 -4.54 -2.76
N THR A 40 -12.75 -5.46 -2.10
CA THR A 40 -13.52 -5.18 -0.90
C THR A 40 -12.89 -5.82 0.33
N PRO A 41 -13.31 -5.39 1.54
CA PRO A 41 -12.76 -5.96 2.78
C PRO A 41 -12.95 -7.47 2.94
N GLN A 42 -13.88 -8.08 2.21
CA GLN A 42 -14.07 -9.53 2.25
C GLN A 42 -12.93 -10.28 1.57
N MET A 43 -12.17 -9.60 0.74
CA MET A 43 -11.02 -10.21 0.05
C MET A 43 -9.78 -10.15 0.94
N ARG A 44 -9.04 -11.26 0.99
CA ARG A 44 -7.79 -11.29 1.77
C ARG A 44 -6.78 -10.25 1.28
N GLY A 45 -6.79 -9.99 -0.03
CA GLY A 45 -5.85 -9.02 -0.61
C GLY A 45 -6.12 -7.56 -0.25
N TYR A 46 -7.31 -7.24 0.24
CA TYR A 46 -7.70 -5.87 0.54
C TYR A 46 -6.73 -5.21 1.54
N GLU A 47 -6.61 -5.78 2.72
CA GLU A 47 -5.74 -5.23 3.75
C GLU A 47 -4.27 -5.33 3.37
N ILE A 48 -3.92 -6.42 2.69
CA ILE A 48 -2.54 -6.65 2.27
C ILE A 48 -2.09 -5.58 1.27
N LEU A 49 -2.91 -5.30 0.26
CA LEU A 49 -2.59 -4.29 -0.74
C LEU A 49 -2.53 -2.89 -0.13
N CYS A 50 -3.44 -2.59 0.79
CA CYS A 50 -3.40 -1.32 1.51
C CYS A 50 -2.10 -1.20 2.31
N ARG A 51 -1.73 -2.24 3.03
CA ARG A 51 -0.48 -2.24 3.82
C ARG A 51 0.74 -2.12 2.91
N ALA A 52 0.70 -2.76 1.75
CA ALA A 52 1.79 -2.67 0.78
C ALA A 52 2.01 -1.22 0.33
N VAL A 53 0.93 -0.49 0.05
CA VAL A 53 1.04 0.91 -0.34
C VAL A 53 1.61 1.76 0.80
N ILE A 54 1.15 1.51 2.02
CA ILE A 54 1.66 2.24 3.19
C ILE A 54 3.17 2.05 3.33
N LEU A 55 3.63 0.80 3.32
CA LEU A 55 5.04 0.51 3.47
C LEU A 55 5.86 1.05 2.30
N TYR A 56 5.33 0.93 1.10
CA TYR A 56 5.99 1.44 -0.11
C TYR A 56 6.23 2.94 0.01
N LEU A 57 5.23 3.70 0.41
CA LEU A 57 5.32 5.15 0.47
C LEU A 57 6.14 5.65 1.65
N LEU A 58 6.09 4.96 2.79
CA LEU A 58 6.82 5.38 3.98
C LEU A 58 8.27 4.92 3.97
N ASP A 59 8.51 3.66 3.62
CA ASP A 59 9.86 3.11 3.68
C ASP A 59 10.59 3.19 2.34
N GLY A 60 9.83 3.37 1.26
CA GLY A 60 10.38 3.43 -0.08
C GLY A 60 10.76 2.05 -0.60
N ILE A 61 10.89 1.97 -1.92
CA ILE A 61 11.31 0.73 -2.55
C ILE A 61 12.78 0.80 -2.98
N GLN A 62 13.40 1.97 -2.83
CA GLN A 62 14.78 2.19 -3.24
C GLN A 62 15.76 1.30 -2.49
N ASN A 63 15.46 1.01 -1.23
CA ASN A 63 16.32 0.20 -0.38
C ASN A 63 15.74 -1.19 -0.12
N SER A 64 14.65 -1.54 -0.81
CA SER A 64 14.02 -2.84 -0.66
C SER A 64 13.34 -3.20 -1.98
N THR A 65 12.99 -4.47 -2.12
CA THR A 65 12.29 -4.96 -3.30
C THR A 65 10.82 -5.17 -2.96
N HIS A 66 9.99 -5.39 -3.98
CA HIS A 66 8.60 -5.78 -3.75
C HIS A 66 8.53 -7.09 -2.98
N LEU A 67 9.49 -7.98 -3.20
CA LEU A 67 9.56 -9.24 -2.47
C LEU A 67 9.78 -8.98 -0.98
N SER A 68 10.71 -8.09 -0.64
CA SER A 68 10.95 -7.70 0.75
C SER A 68 9.74 -7.07 1.39
N LEU A 69 9.01 -6.25 0.62
CA LEU A 69 7.80 -5.59 1.06
C LEU A 69 6.74 -6.62 1.44
N LEU A 70 6.49 -7.57 0.55
CA LEU A 70 5.49 -8.62 0.78
C LEU A 70 5.93 -9.57 1.89
N MET A 71 7.22 -9.83 2.02
CA MET A 71 7.75 -10.65 3.11
C MET A 71 7.52 -9.97 4.47
N THR A 72 7.72 -8.65 4.54
CA THR A 72 7.43 -7.88 5.76
C THR A 72 5.98 -8.06 6.15
N ILE A 73 5.07 -7.96 5.18
CA ILE A 73 3.65 -8.13 5.44
C ILE A 73 3.35 -9.56 5.92
N ALA A 74 3.99 -10.55 5.30
CA ALA A 74 3.82 -11.94 5.70
C ALA A 74 4.22 -12.14 7.16
N VAL A 75 5.35 -11.57 7.57
CA VAL A 75 5.79 -11.65 8.96
C VAL A 75 4.81 -10.95 9.89
N GLU A 76 4.37 -9.75 9.53
CA GLU A 76 3.40 -9.00 10.35
C GLU A 76 2.11 -9.79 10.56
N ARG A 77 1.67 -10.52 9.55
CA ARG A 77 0.40 -11.25 9.61
C ARG A 77 0.55 -12.69 10.09
N GLY A 78 1.76 -13.12 10.35
CA GLY A 78 2.01 -14.49 10.79
C GLY A 78 1.67 -15.53 9.73
N THR A 79 1.94 -15.24 8.48
CA THR A 79 1.63 -16.11 7.36
C THR A 79 2.83 -16.25 6.43
N SER A 80 2.70 -17.01 5.35
CA SER A 80 3.78 -17.22 4.41
C SER A 80 3.76 -16.18 3.28
N LEU A 81 4.92 -15.96 2.68
CA LEU A 81 5.03 -15.09 1.51
C LEU A 81 4.11 -15.58 0.39
N THR A 82 4.06 -16.89 0.17
CA THR A 82 3.19 -17.47 -0.86
C THR A 82 1.73 -17.11 -0.63
N SER A 83 1.28 -17.16 0.63
CA SER A 83 -0.10 -16.81 0.98
C SER A 83 -0.38 -15.33 0.66
N VAL A 84 0.54 -14.44 1.00
CA VAL A 84 0.42 -13.01 0.71
C VAL A 84 0.36 -12.77 -0.79
N GLU A 85 1.29 -13.37 -1.55
CA GLU A 85 1.33 -13.21 -3.00
C GLU A 85 0.05 -13.70 -3.66
N ARG A 86 -0.46 -14.84 -3.22
CA ARG A 86 -1.71 -15.40 -3.77
C ARG A 86 -2.91 -14.50 -3.50
N ALA A 87 -2.98 -13.95 -2.29
CA ALA A 87 -4.08 -13.06 -1.95
C ALA A 87 -4.06 -11.80 -2.82
N CYS A 88 -2.88 -11.21 -3.01
CA CYS A 88 -2.73 -10.04 -3.87
C CYS A 88 -3.08 -10.37 -5.31
N ALA A 89 -2.57 -11.49 -5.84
CA ALA A 89 -2.82 -11.90 -7.21
C ALA A 89 -4.30 -12.16 -7.45
N ALA A 90 -4.99 -12.77 -6.49
CA ALA A 90 -6.42 -13.03 -6.61
C ALA A 90 -7.22 -11.73 -6.70
N ALA A 91 -6.86 -10.73 -5.88
CA ALA A 91 -7.55 -9.44 -5.91
C ALA A 91 -7.32 -8.72 -7.24
N VAL A 92 -6.09 -8.71 -7.73
CA VAL A 92 -5.75 -8.09 -9.01
C VAL A 92 -6.48 -8.79 -10.16
N ARG A 93 -6.49 -10.11 -10.15
CA ARG A 93 -7.18 -10.89 -11.18
C ARG A 93 -8.68 -10.61 -11.17
N TYR A 94 -9.28 -10.53 -9.99
CA TYR A 94 -10.69 -10.21 -9.86
C TYR A 94 -11.00 -8.86 -10.49
N ALA A 95 -10.23 -7.84 -10.10
CA ALA A 95 -10.45 -6.49 -10.61
C ALA A 95 -10.29 -6.43 -12.14
N TRP A 96 -9.29 -7.15 -12.66
CA TRP A 96 -9.07 -7.21 -14.10
C TRP A 96 -10.25 -7.92 -14.82
N ASN A 97 -10.65 -9.08 -14.31
CA ASN A 97 -11.70 -9.87 -14.95
C ASN A 97 -13.05 -9.16 -14.94
N GLU A 98 -13.30 -8.34 -13.92
CA GLU A 98 -14.55 -7.57 -13.85
C GLU A 98 -14.50 -6.28 -14.64
N GLY A 99 -13.39 -5.99 -15.29
CA GLY A 99 -13.25 -4.82 -16.15
C GLY A 99 -12.97 -3.51 -15.42
N TYR A 100 -12.68 -3.55 -14.14
CA TYR A 100 -12.44 -2.33 -13.36
C TYR A 100 -11.12 -1.63 -13.68
N MET A 101 -10.23 -2.31 -14.40
CA MET A 101 -8.93 -1.75 -14.79
C MET A 101 -8.82 -1.55 -16.30
N SER A 102 -9.95 -1.50 -17.00
CA SER A 102 -9.93 -1.34 -18.45
C SER A 102 -9.39 0.02 -18.85
N ALA A 103 -8.56 0.05 -19.87
CA ALA A 103 -8.01 1.30 -20.41
C ALA A 103 -9.07 2.17 -21.09
N ASP A 104 -10.27 1.66 -21.26
CA ASP A 104 -11.38 2.40 -21.85
C ASP A 104 -12.06 3.36 -20.86
N ASP A 105 -11.67 3.30 -19.58
CA ASP A 105 -12.23 4.20 -18.58
C ASP A 105 -11.73 5.63 -18.84
N GLU A 106 -12.67 6.55 -19.00
CA GLU A 106 -12.35 7.95 -19.27
C GLU A 106 -11.97 8.75 -18.03
N ASN A 107 -12.11 8.17 -16.85
CA ASN A 107 -11.76 8.85 -15.60
C ASN A 107 -10.24 8.97 -15.50
N SER A 108 -9.75 10.21 -15.48
CA SER A 108 -8.32 10.48 -15.43
C SER A 108 -7.64 9.97 -14.18
N ASP A 109 -8.41 9.78 -13.08
CA ASP A 109 -7.89 9.26 -11.83
C ASP A 109 -7.94 7.74 -11.76
N ALA A 110 -8.48 7.08 -12.79
CA ALA A 110 -8.63 5.63 -12.78
C ALA A 110 -7.27 4.93 -12.91
N ILE A 111 -7.15 3.81 -12.22
CA ILE A 111 -6.01 2.93 -12.37
C ILE A 111 -6.33 1.96 -13.49
N THR A 112 -5.68 2.14 -14.63
CA THR A 112 -5.95 1.35 -15.83
C THR A 112 -4.69 0.70 -16.37
N PHE A 113 -4.87 -0.44 -17.04
CA PHE A 113 -3.79 -1.18 -17.66
C PHE A 113 -4.28 -1.73 -19.00
N ARG A 114 -3.35 -1.91 -19.94
CA ARG A 114 -3.67 -2.51 -21.24
C ARG A 114 -3.78 -4.02 -21.15
N GLU A 115 -3.04 -4.63 -20.24
CA GLU A 115 -3.07 -6.08 -19.98
C GLU A 115 -3.15 -6.26 -18.47
N MET A 116 -3.51 -7.46 -18.04
CA MET A 116 -3.57 -7.75 -16.61
C MET A 116 -2.19 -7.51 -15.99
N PRO A 117 -2.10 -6.62 -15.00
CA PRO A 117 -0.82 -6.32 -14.39
C PRO A 117 -0.36 -7.45 -13.48
N THR A 118 0.95 -7.50 -13.25
CA THR A 118 1.48 -8.30 -12.15
C THR A 118 1.17 -7.60 -10.83
N VAL A 119 1.31 -8.33 -9.73
CA VAL A 119 1.12 -7.73 -8.40
C VAL A 119 2.08 -6.54 -8.21
N THR A 120 3.32 -6.69 -8.63
CA THR A 120 4.33 -5.62 -8.55
C THR A 120 3.90 -4.38 -9.32
N GLN A 121 3.47 -4.56 -10.57
CA GLN A 121 3.00 -3.45 -11.40
C GLN A 121 1.78 -2.77 -10.79
N PHE A 122 0.89 -3.56 -10.24
CA PHE A 122 -0.32 -3.03 -9.61
C PHE A 122 0.03 -2.18 -8.38
N ILE A 123 0.91 -2.68 -7.52
CA ILE A 123 1.33 -1.93 -6.32
C ILE A 123 2.03 -0.64 -6.73
N ASP A 124 2.92 -0.68 -7.72
CA ASP A 124 3.60 0.51 -8.20
C ASP A 124 2.60 1.58 -8.68
N ARG A 125 1.63 1.16 -9.47
CA ARG A 125 0.65 2.10 -10.02
C ARG A 125 -0.27 2.65 -8.95
N LEU A 126 -0.70 1.79 -8.04
CA LEU A 126 -1.58 2.19 -6.94
C LEU A 126 -0.84 3.17 -6.02
N ALA A 127 0.41 2.87 -5.67
CA ALA A 127 1.21 3.74 -4.83
C ALA A 127 1.44 5.10 -5.50
N ALA A 128 1.70 5.11 -6.81
CA ALA A 128 1.89 6.35 -7.55
C ALA A 128 0.62 7.21 -7.52
N ALA A 129 -0.54 6.60 -7.68
CA ALA A 129 -1.81 7.31 -7.64
C ALA A 129 -2.05 7.91 -6.25
N VAL A 130 -1.80 7.14 -5.21
CA VAL A 130 -1.98 7.60 -3.83
C VAL A 130 -1.01 8.74 -3.51
N ARG A 131 0.25 8.60 -3.91
CA ARG A 131 1.25 9.66 -3.70
C ARG A 131 0.83 10.95 -4.39
N SER A 132 0.37 10.85 -5.62
CA SER A 132 -0.10 12.01 -6.37
C SER A 132 -1.27 12.70 -5.67
N LYS A 133 -2.19 11.91 -5.13
CA LYS A 133 -3.35 12.44 -4.43
C LYS A 133 -2.96 13.16 -3.13
N LEU A 134 -2.00 12.63 -2.41
CA LEU A 134 -1.59 13.19 -1.12
C LEU A 134 -0.64 14.40 -1.30
N GLY A 135 0.07 14.45 -2.41
CA GLY A 135 1.00 15.55 -2.65
C GLY A 135 2.04 15.64 -1.53
N ASP A 136 2.15 16.81 -0.92
CA ASP A 136 3.15 17.07 0.12
C ASP A 136 2.66 16.75 1.53
N GLU A 137 1.50 16.13 1.67
CA GLU A 137 0.96 15.81 2.99
C GLU A 137 1.78 14.75 3.72
N ILE A 138 2.57 13.98 2.99
CA ILE A 138 3.45 12.99 3.57
C ILE A 138 4.87 13.50 3.45
N LYS A 139 5.53 13.65 4.59
CA LYS A 139 6.93 14.07 4.63
C LYS A 139 7.85 12.86 4.60
N ARG A 140 8.76 12.86 3.65
CA ARG A 140 9.68 11.76 3.46
C ARG A 140 11.09 12.24 3.28
#